data_ae9fe6607d86ec6455d722502e4e2b61
#
_entry.id   ae9fe6607d86ec6455d722502e4e2b61
#
_cell.length_a   1.000
_cell.length_b   1.000
_cell.length_c   1.000
_cell.angle_alpha   90.00
_cell.angle_beta   90.00
_cell.angle_gamma   90.00
#
_symmetry.space_group_name_H-M   'P 1'
#
loop_
_entity.id
_entity.type
_entity.pdbx_description
1 polymer ?
#
loop_
_entity_poly.entity_id
_entity_poly.type
_entity_poly.pdbx_seq_one_letter_code
_entity_poly.pdbx_strand_id
1 'polypeptide(L)'
;MSDDERYLPASEMTPDETRIATEYALLPLIRMALARDRQVIAITHTKFRVLYLEIFDDIIHEVTQDLRENKQELFAHHIRMTKRDWFSYDVYIRGRLFDFVYQKSVAMDWIHERLKMYLRP
;
A
#
# COMPACT_ATOMS: atom_id res chain seq x y z
N MET A 1 26.31 0.33 14.03
CA MET A 1 25.85 -0.18 12.75
C MET A 1 25.40 -1.60 12.92
N SER A 2 24.29 -1.93 12.34
CA SER A 2 23.91 -3.33 12.28
C SER A 2 24.84 -4.06 11.32
N ASP A 3 25.52 -5.07 11.80
CA ASP A 3 26.35 -5.92 10.95
C ASP A 3 25.48 -6.66 9.93
N ASP A 4 24.21 -6.90 10.26
CA ASP A 4 23.26 -7.55 9.37
C ASP A 4 23.10 -6.78 8.07
N GLU A 5 22.98 -5.45 8.16
CA GLU A 5 22.80 -4.61 6.98
C GLU A 5 24.05 -4.65 6.09
N ARG A 6 25.23 -4.70 6.68
CA ARG A 6 26.49 -4.79 5.94
C ARG A 6 26.60 -6.11 5.19
N TYR A 7 26.13 -7.20 5.79
CA TYR A 7 26.29 -8.55 5.24
C TYR A 7 25.11 -9.03 4.41
N LEU A 8 24.03 -8.22 4.32
CA LEU A 8 22.92 -8.57 3.44
C LEU A 8 23.41 -8.64 2.00
N PRO A 9 23.03 -9.68 1.26
CA PRO A 9 23.33 -9.73 -0.17
C PRO A 9 22.82 -8.45 -0.84
N ALA A 10 23.63 -7.90 -1.72
CA ALA A 10 23.25 -6.68 -2.41
C ALA A 10 22.00 -6.86 -3.29
N SER A 11 21.63 -8.11 -3.55
CA SER A 11 20.42 -8.46 -4.31
C SER A 11 19.15 -8.50 -3.44
N GLU A 12 19.27 -8.35 -2.12
CA GLU A 12 18.10 -8.43 -1.24
C GLU A 12 17.68 -7.05 -0.77
N MET A 13 16.36 -6.88 -0.70
CA MET A 13 15.77 -5.71 -0.08
C MET A 13 15.72 -5.91 1.43
N THR A 14 15.92 -4.84 2.19
CA THR A 14 15.74 -4.89 3.64
C THR A 14 14.26 -5.03 3.98
N PRO A 15 13.91 -5.46 5.21
CA PRO A 15 12.50 -5.50 5.63
C PRO A 15 11.79 -4.15 5.49
N ASP A 16 12.45 -3.05 5.84
CA ASP A 16 11.88 -1.71 5.68
C ASP A 16 11.64 -1.36 4.21
N GLU A 17 12.60 -1.66 3.35
CA GLU A 17 12.47 -1.42 1.91
C GLU A 17 11.30 -2.22 1.33
N THR A 18 11.17 -3.48 1.74
CA THR A 18 10.06 -4.34 1.32
C THR A 18 8.72 -3.78 1.79
N ARG A 19 8.64 -3.33 3.03
CA ARG A 19 7.43 -2.72 3.57
C ARG A 19 7.03 -1.47 2.79
N ILE A 20 7.98 -0.58 2.55
CA ILE A 20 7.73 0.68 1.83
C ILE A 20 7.27 0.39 0.40
N ALA A 21 7.92 -0.56 -0.28
CA ALA A 21 7.55 -0.94 -1.64
C ALA A 21 6.16 -1.59 -1.67
N THR A 22 5.84 -2.44 -0.70
CA THR A 22 4.53 -3.08 -0.59
C THR A 22 3.43 -2.04 -0.42
N GLU A 23 3.62 -1.10 0.49
CA GLU A 23 2.66 -0.03 0.72
C GLU A 23 2.46 0.82 -0.54
N TYR A 24 3.55 1.15 -1.23
CA TYR A 24 3.46 1.91 -2.48
C TYR A 24 2.63 1.20 -3.54
N ALA A 25 2.78 -0.12 -3.64
CA ALA A 25 2.07 -0.92 -4.62
C ALA A 25 0.60 -1.13 -4.26
N LEU A 26 0.29 -1.37 -2.98
CA LEU A 26 -1.03 -1.86 -2.58
C LEU A 26 -1.95 -0.82 -1.94
N LEU A 27 -1.43 0.21 -1.28
CA LEU A 27 -2.29 1.26 -0.70
C LEU A 27 -3.13 1.98 -1.76
N PRO A 28 -2.61 2.31 -2.96
CA PRO A 28 -3.44 2.92 -3.99
C PRO A 28 -4.61 2.05 -4.43
N LEU A 29 -4.43 0.73 -4.43
CA LEU A 29 -5.50 -0.21 -4.78
C LEU A 29 -6.62 -0.18 -3.74
N ILE A 30 -6.26 -0.12 -2.46
CA ILE A 30 -7.23 0.01 -1.37
C ILE A 30 -8.04 1.30 -1.54
N ARG A 31 -7.35 2.42 -1.74
CA ARG A 31 -8.01 3.72 -1.89
C ARG A 31 -8.97 3.74 -3.06
N MET A 32 -8.54 3.20 -4.20
CA MET A 32 -9.36 3.15 -5.40
C MET A 32 -10.61 2.28 -5.20
N ALA A 33 -10.44 1.11 -4.58
CA ALA A 33 -11.55 0.20 -4.31
C ALA A 33 -12.56 0.83 -3.33
N LEU A 34 -12.07 1.47 -2.27
CA LEU A 34 -12.94 2.15 -1.30
C LEU A 34 -13.71 3.30 -1.93
N ALA A 35 -13.06 4.10 -2.78
CA ALA A 35 -13.71 5.21 -3.47
C ALA A 35 -14.82 4.71 -4.39
N ARG A 36 -14.59 3.61 -5.08
CA ARG A 36 -15.57 2.98 -5.95
C ARG A 36 -16.76 2.45 -5.14
N ASP A 37 -16.49 1.72 -4.06
CA ASP A 37 -17.54 1.15 -3.21
C ASP A 37 -18.36 2.26 -2.55
N ARG A 38 -17.70 3.35 -2.16
CA ARG A 38 -18.39 4.52 -1.63
C ARG A 38 -19.41 5.05 -2.62
N GLN A 39 -19.07 5.16 -3.89
CA GLN A 39 -20.00 5.62 -4.92
C GLN A 39 -21.19 4.68 -5.07
N VAL A 40 -20.96 3.38 -5.01
CA VAL A 40 -22.05 2.38 -5.07
C VAL A 40 -22.99 2.55 -3.89
N ILE A 41 -22.45 2.71 -2.68
CA ILE A 41 -23.28 2.93 -1.49
C ILE A 41 -24.06 4.25 -1.59
N ALA A 42 -23.46 5.30 -2.14
CA ALA A 42 -24.09 6.62 -2.24
C ALA A 42 -25.36 6.62 -3.11
N ILE A 43 -25.42 5.72 -4.10
CA ILE A 43 -26.57 5.63 -4.99
C ILE A 43 -27.54 4.49 -4.62
N THR A 44 -27.25 3.73 -3.58
CA THR A 44 -28.06 2.60 -3.12
C THR A 44 -29.01 3.06 -2.02
N HIS A 45 -30.21 2.50 -1.98
CA HIS A 45 -31.19 2.83 -0.95
C HIS A 45 -31.03 1.95 0.30
N THR A 46 -29.81 1.97 0.87
CA THR A 46 -29.57 1.27 2.13
C THR A 46 -30.05 2.11 3.32
N LYS A 47 -30.53 1.42 4.35
CA LYS A 47 -31.11 2.08 5.51
C LYS A 47 -30.13 2.98 6.26
N PHE A 48 -28.86 2.55 6.34
CA PHE A 48 -27.82 3.27 7.07
C PHE A 48 -26.80 3.91 6.13
N ARG A 49 -27.24 4.34 4.97
CA ARG A 49 -26.38 4.89 3.93
C ARG A 49 -25.45 6.00 4.42
N VAL A 50 -26.00 6.96 5.16
CA VAL A 50 -25.21 8.09 5.66
C VAL A 50 -24.10 7.61 6.57
N LEU A 51 -24.40 6.67 7.47
CA LEU A 51 -23.39 6.10 8.36
C LEU A 51 -22.30 5.36 7.58
N TYR A 52 -22.68 4.57 6.58
CA TYR A 52 -21.71 3.85 5.75
C TYR A 52 -20.80 4.82 5.01
N LEU A 53 -21.36 5.91 4.48
CA LEU A 53 -20.56 6.92 3.78
C LEU A 53 -19.56 7.60 4.71
N GLU A 54 -19.95 7.88 5.95
CA GLU A 54 -19.04 8.44 6.95
C GLU A 54 -17.89 7.48 7.25
N ILE A 55 -18.17 6.19 7.41
CA ILE A 55 -17.16 5.17 7.65
C ILE A 55 -16.19 5.11 6.47
N PHE A 56 -16.70 5.09 5.23
CA PHE A 56 -15.85 5.10 4.04
C PHE A 56 -14.97 6.34 3.99
N ASP A 57 -15.53 7.50 4.27
CA ASP A 57 -14.76 8.75 4.25
C ASP A 57 -13.63 8.74 5.27
N ASP A 58 -13.89 8.22 6.47
CA ASP A 58 -12.88 8.13 7.52
C ASP A 58 -11.74 7.20 7.11
N ILE A 59 -12.07 6.04 6.55
CA ILE A 59 -11.05 5.08 6.11
C ILE A 59 -10.25 5.64 4.92
N ILE A 60 -10.92 6.24 3.95
CA ILE A 60 -10.26 6.87 2.80
C ILE A 60 -9.29 7.95 3.27
N HIS A 61 -9.68 8.72 4.28
CA HIS A 61 -8.81 9.74 4.85
C HIS A 61 -7.54 9.12 5.45
N GLU A 62 -7.68 8.04 6.23
CA GLU A 62 -6.54 7.34 6.82
C GLU A 62 -5.61 6.75 5.75
N VAL A 63 -6.18 6.11 4.73
CA VAL A 63 -5.38 5.59 3.61
C VAL A 63 -4.63 6.71 2.91
N THR A 64 -5.27 7.86 2.72
CA THR A 64 -4.66 9.02 2.08
C THR A 64 -3.47 9.53 2.89
N GLN A 65 -3.59 9.54 4.22
CA GLN A 65 -2.47 9.91 5.09
C GLN A 65 -1.32 8.91 4.97
N ASP A 66 -1.64 7.62 4.98
CA ASP A 66 -0.63 6.57 4.83
C ASP A 66 0.09 6.66 3.48
N LEU A 67 -0.63 7.03 2.42
CA LEU A 67 -0.03 7.26 1.11
C LEU A 67 0.97 8.42 1.12
N ARG A 68 0.65 9.50 1.83
CA ARG A 68 1.57 10.64 1.97
C ARG A 68 2.83 10.24 2.71
N GLU A 69 2.67 9.53 3.83
CA GLU A 69 3.80 9.03 4.62
C GLU A 69 4.66 8.08 3.80
N ASN A 70 4.03 7.20 3.02
CA ASN A 70 4.74 6.27 2.15
C ASN A 70 5.59 7.02 1.12
N LYS A 71 5.06 8.07 0.49
CA LYS A 71 5.83 8.88 -0.46
C LYS A 71 7.03 9.55 0.19
N GLN A 72 6.88 10.01 1.42
CA GLN A 72 7.98 10.59 2.18
C GLN A 72 9.05 9.55 2.49
N GLU A 73 8.64 8.35 2.86
CA GLU A 73 9.56 7.24 3.11
C GLU A 73 10.31 6.81 1.84
N LEU A 74 9.61 6.72 0.71
CA LEU A 74 10.24 6.44 -0.58
C LEU A 74 11.35 7.44 -0.88
N PHE A 75 11.05 8.71 -0.71
CA PHE A 75 12.01 9.78 -0.96
C PHE A 75 13.19 9.69 0.03
N ALA A 76 12.91 9.50 1.32
CA ALA A 76 13.93 9.42 2.36
C ALA A 76 14.87 8.24 2.18
N HIS A 77 14.35 7.11 1.70
CA HIS A 77 15.13 5.90 1.45
C HIS A 77 15.71 5.81 0.05
N HIS A 78 15.52 6.84 -0.78
CA HIS A 78 15.99 6.88 -2.17
C HIS A 78 15.50 5.69 -2.98
N ILE A 79 14.24 5.32 -2.80
CA ILE A 79 13.61 4.23 -3.54
C ILE A 79 12.85 4.80 -4.73
N ARG A 80 13.08 4.23 -5.91
CA ARG A 80 12.33 4.58 -7.12
C ARG A 80 11.58 3.37 -7.61
N MET A 81 10.28 3.51 -7.84
CA MET A 81 9.44 2.43 -8.30
C MET A 81 8.76 2.79 -9.60
N THR A 82 8.81 1.87 -10.56
CA THR A 82 8.13 2.00 -11.83
C THR A 82 7.18 0.82 -12.02
N LYS A 83 5.91 1.12 -12.21
CA LYS A 83 4.89 0.10 -12.40
C LYS A 83 5.02 -0.51 -13.80
N ARG A 84 5.04 -1.85 -13.87
CA ARG A 84 4.98 -2.58 -15.14
C ARG A 84 3.57 -3.06 -15.43
N ASP A 85 2.91 -3.63 -14.42
CA ASP A 85 1.50 -4.03 -14.49
C ASP A 85 0.89 -3.97 -13.08
N TRP A 86 -0.30 -4.52 -12.88
CA TRP A 86 -1.03 -4.40 -11.60
C TRP A 86 -0.27 -4.95 -10.40
N PHE A 87 0.57 -5.95 -10.58
CA PHE A 87 1.27 -6.62 -9.48
C PHE A 87 2.78 -6.71 -9.69
N SER A 88 3.31 -5.98 -10.66
CA SER A 88 4.74 -6.00 -10.98
C SER A 88 5.31 -4.59 -11.02
N TYR A 89 6.43 -4.41 -10.32
CA TYR A 89 7.14 -3.14 -10.26
C TYR A 89 8.63 -3.36 -10.46
N ASP A 90 9.27 -2.40 -11.11
CA ASP A 90 10.72 -2.27 -11.07
C ASP A 90 11.06 -1.35 -9.90
N VAL A 91 11.95 -1.80 -9.02
CA VAL A 91 12.34 -1.06 -7.81
C VAL A 91 13.84 -0.80 -7.86
N TYR A 92 14.21 0.47 -7.89
CA TYR A 92 15.61 0.91 -7.84
C TYR A 92 15.99 1.33 -6.43
N ILE A 93 16.96 0.62 -5.85
CA ILE A 93 17.49 0.90 -4.51
C ILE A 93 18.98 0.65 -4.53
N ARG A 94 19.76 1.59 -4.00
CA ARG A 94 21.22 1.43 -3.88
C ARG A 94 21.90 1.10 -5.20
N GLY A 95 21.43 1.70 -6.29
CA GLY A 95 21.98 1.46 -7.62
C GLY A 95 21.66 0.10 -8.21
N ARG A 96 20.74 -0.63 -7.64
CA ARG A 96 20.30 -1.93 -8.13
C ARG A 96 18.83 -1.93 -8.52
N LEU A 97 18.53 -2.76 -9.50
CA LEU A 97 17.17 -2.99 -9.96
C LEU A 97 16.63 -4.28 -9.36
N PHE A 98 15.51 -4.18 -8.66
CA PHE A 98 14.80 -5.33 -8.11
C PHE A 98 13.50 -5.54 -8.87
N ASP A 99 13.17 -6.79 -9.10
CA ASP A 99 11.91 -7.20 -9.70
C ASP A 99 10.93 -7.53 -8.57
N PHE A 100 9.91 -6.68 -8.40
CA PHE A 100 8.96 -6.81 -7.30
C PHE A 100 7.62 -7.27 -7.86
N VAL A 101 7.31 -8.55 -7.65
CA VAL A 101 6.12 -9.19 -8.20
C VAL A 101 5.29 -9.76 -7.06
N TYR A 102 3.98 -9.47 -7.08
CA TYR A 102 3.03 -10.04 -6.12
C TYR A 102 2.19 -11.12 -6.76
N GLN A 103 1.97 -12.20 -6.02
CA GLN A 103 0.88 -13.09 -6.32
C GLN A 103 -0.42 -12.45 -5.85
N LYS A 104 -1.47 -12.60 -6.64
CA LYS A 104 -2.77 -11.98 -6.35
C LYS A 104 -3.30 -12.37 -4.96
N SER A 105 -3.18 -13.64 -4.58
CA SER A 105 -3.63 -14.11 -3.27
C SER A 105 -2.88 -13.45 -2.12
N VAL A 106 -1.58 -13.27 -2.27
CA VAL A 106 -0.74 -12.61 -1.25
C VAL A 106 -1.13 -11.14 -1.13
N ALA A 107 -1.33 -10.47 -2.25
CA ALA A 107 -1.77 -9.08 -2.27
C ALA A 107 -3.13 -8.91 -1.59
N MET A 108 -4.08 -9.81 -1.87
CA MET A 108 -5.41 -9.76 -1.26
C MET A 108 -5.35 -9.98 0.24
N ASP A 109 -4.53 -10.91 0.71
CA ASP A 109 -4.35 -11.14 2.15
C ASP A 109 -3.79 -9.90 2.84
N TRP A 110 -2.80 -9.27 2.23
CA TRP A 110 -2.23 -8.03 2.77
C TRP A 110 -3.28 -6.93 2.85
N ILE A 111 -4.08 -6.76 1.81
CA ILE A 111 -5.15 -5.77 1.74
C ILE A 111 -6.19 -6.01 2.83
N HIS A 112 -6.62 -7.26 3.01
CA HIS A 112 -7.59 -7.63 4.05
C HIS A 112 -7.07 -7.30 5.45
N GLU A 113 -5.83 -7.64 5.75
CA GLU A 113 -5.23 -7.33 7.05
C GLU A 113 -5.12 -5.82 7.28
N ARG A 114 -4.76 -5.07 6.25
CA ARG A 114 -4.65 -3.62 6.33
C ARG A 114 -6.02 -2.98 6.56
N LEU A 115 -7.06 -3.44 5.85
CA LEU A 115 -8.44 -2.96 6.05
C LEU A 115 -8.94 -3.23 7.46
N LYS A 116 -8.62 -4.39 8.03
CA LYS A 116 -8.97 -4.68 9.42
C LYS A 116 -8.35 -3.66 10.38
N MET A 117 -7.14 -3.22 10.12
CA MET A 117 -6.49 -2.19 10.94
C MET A 117 -7.26 -0.87 10.89
N TYR A 118 -7.69 -0.46 9.69
CA TYR A 118 -8.46 0.77 9.54
C TYR A 118 -9.84 0.70 10.19
N LEU A 119 -10.44 -0.48 10.24
CA LEU A 119 -11.77 -0.69 10.83
C LEU A 119 -11.75 -0.81 12.35
N ARG A 120 -10.58 -0.91 12.97
CA ARG A 120 -10.50 -0.98 14.43
C ARG A 120 -10.81 0.37 15.06
N PRO A 121 -11.62 0.36 16.14
CA PRO A 121 -11.91 1.59 16.89
C PRO A 121 -10.67 2.16 17.59
#